data_36051a4bbe211676481db887db902ece
#
_entry.id   36051a4bbe211676481db887db902ece
#
_cell.length_a   1.000
_cell.length_b   1.000
_cell.length_c   1.000
_cell.angle_alpha   90.00
_cell.angle_beta   90.00
_cell.angle_gamma   90.00
#
_symmetry.space_group_name_H-M   'P 1'
#
loop_
_entity.id
_entity.type
_entity.pdbx_description
1 polymer ?
#
loop_
_entity_poly.entity_id
_entity_poly.type
_entity_poly.pdbx_seq_one_letter_code
_entity_poly.pdbx_strand_id
1 'polypeptide(L)'
;MIQYKNGDWKSFTIKQLWKGKLLMQKFGTEKFHGVNFAVFPHKGVLGSGEARKSMEEMAHKTHANWVILTPSGMQETPYSEEIRFDGEKSCTDEELCDMIRYAQSLGLKVALKPTVNCDNGVWRARISFFDHDVPCEPKWGNWFESHIAFQKHYAQIAQRTGCELFLTGCEMTMTEHRETDWRKLIAEVRTVYDGPVGYNCDKYGEDHITWWDAVDVIASSGYYPIDDWENQLDRIEEVVKKYQKPF
;
A
#
# COMPACT_ATOMS: atom_id res chain seq x y z
N MET A 1 13.03 15.15 12.35
CA MET A 1 13.90 16.36 12.44
C MET A 1 15.16 16.03 11.64
N ILE A 2 15.51 16.86 10.67
CA ILE A 2 16.73 16.71 9.86
C ILE A 2 17.61 17.91 10.17
N GLN A 3 18.90 17.68 10.46
CA GLN A 3 19.86 18.73 10.75
C GLN A 3 20.48 19.22 9.43
N TYR A 4 20.40 20.52 9.17
CA TYR A 4 21.04 21.17 8.02
C TYR A 4 22.51 21.54 8.32
N LYS A 5 23.31 21.72 7.26
CA LYS A 5 24.75 22.08 7.33
C LYS A 5 25.05 23.33 8.19
N ASN A 6 24.04 24.14 8.52
CA ASN A 6 24.17 25.37 9.32
C ASN A 6 23.71 25.22 10.77
N GLY A 7 23.44 24.02 11.26
CA GLY A 7 23.02 23.79 12.65
C GLY A 7 21.57 24.12 12.99
N ASP A 8 20.80 24.62 12.05
CA ASP A 8 19.37 24.93 12.26
C ASP A 8 18.50 23.67 12.11
N TRP A 9 17.70 23.41 13.15
CA TRP A 9 16.71 22.35 13.13
C TRP A 9 15.39 22.89 12.54
N LYS A 10 15.07 22.56 11.31
CA LYS A 10 13.72 22.81 10.78
C LYS A 10 12.84 21.59 11.05
N SER A 11 11.83 21.74 11.89
CA SER A 11 10.75 20.77 11.99
C SER A 11 9.83 21.00 10.79
N PHE A 12 9.96 20.18 9.74
CA PHE A 12 8.93 20.11 8.71
C PHE A 12 7.70 19.45 9.33
N THR A 13 6.73 20.26 9.65
CA THR A 13 5.40 19.75 9.92
C THR A 13 4.74 19.52 8.57
N ILE A 14 4.23 18.32 8.34
CA ILE A 14 3.32 18.00 7.22
C ILE A 14 2.23 19.08 7.04
N LYS A 15 1.89 19.84 8.07
CA LYS A 15 1.02 21.04 8.04
C LYS A 15 1.39 22.08 6.97
N GLN A 16 2.64 22.17 6.55
CA GLN A 16 3.06 23.14 5.51
C GLN A 16 2.78 22.60 4.09
N LEU A 17 2.73 21.27 3.93
CA LEU A 17 2.38 20.59 2.69
C LEU A 17 0.85 20.50 2.46
N TRP A 18 0.03 20.86 3.46
CA TRP A 18 -1.39 20.54 3.46
C TRP A 18 -2.29 21.77 3.64
N LYS A 19 -2.68 22.38 2.56
CA LYS A 19 -3.81 23.33 2.53
C LYS A 19 -5.15 22.69 2.11
N GLY A 20 -5.26 21.36 2.05
CA GLY A 20 -6.47 20.63 1.69
C GLY A 20 -7.37 20.34 2.90
N LYS A 21 -8.38 21.18 3.16
CA LYS A 21 -9.30 21.06 4.31
C LYS A 21 -10.10 19.75 4.39
N LEU A 22 -10.27 18.99 3.30
CA LEU A 22 -11.22 17.86 3.26
C LEU A 22 -10.61 16.54 3.73
N LEU A 23 -9.32 16.32 3.51
CA LEU A 23 -8.64 15.06 3.88
C LEU A 23 -8.20 15.02 5.33
N MET A 24 -7.93 16.19 5.93
CA MET A 24 -7.70 16.29 7.37
C MET A 24 -8.89 15.77 8.22
N GLN A 25 -10.10 15.73 7.67
CA GLN A 25 -11.27 15.16 8.37
C GLN A 25 -11.26 13.62 8.40
N LYS A 26 -10.69 12.94 7.38
CA LYS A 26 -10.65 11.46 7.31
C LYS A 26 -9.51 10.84 8.13
N PHE A 27 -8.32 11.47 8.16
CA PHE A 27 -7.15 10.97 8.90
C PHE A 27 -6.86 11.71 10.21
N GLY A 28 -7.56 12.83 10.50
CA GLY A 28 -7.29 13.70 11.64
C GLY A 28 -5.99 14.52 11.43
N THR A 29 -5.56 15.22 12.49
CA THR A 29 -4.32 16.01 12.52
C THR A 29 -3.11 15.20 12.99
N GLU A 30 -3.31 13.92 13.28
CA GLU A 30 -2.31 13.03 13.83
C GLU A 30 -1.28 12.63 12.76
N LYS A 31 0.00 12.64 13.15
CA LYS A 31 1.07 12.16 12.26
C LYS A 31 0.96 10.64 12.08
N PHE A 32 1.18 10.19 10.85
CA PHE A 32 1.28 8.77 10.53
C PHE A 32 2.68 8.26 10.93
N HIS A 33 2.76 7.52 12.05
CA HIS A 33 3.95 6.82 12.50
C HIS A 33 3.66 5.33 12.36
N GLY A 34 3.93 4.76 11.17
CA GLY A 34 3.54 3.40 10.83
C GLY A 34 4.73 2.46 10.64
N VAL A 35 4.50 1.20 10.93
CA VAL A 35 5.45 0.11 10.70
C VAL A 35 4.80 -0.94 9.82
N ASN A 36 5.50 -1.39 8.75
CA ASN A 36 5.10 -2.59 8.02
C ASN A 36 5.41 -3.81 8.89
N PHE A 37 4.38 -4.59 9.19
CA PHE A 37 4.49 -5.75 10.09
C PHE A 37 4.21 -7.04 9.34
N ALA A 38 5.00 -8.07 9.63
CA ALA A 38 4.90 -9.40 9.04
C ALA A 38 4.74 -9.33 7.51
N VAL A 39 5.73 -8.75 6.86
CA VAL A 39 5.77 -8.65 5.40
C VAL A 39 5.80 -10.07 4.81
N PHE A 40 4.85 -10.37 3.92
CA PHE A 40 4.65 -11.69 3.31
C PHE A 40 4.38 -12.83 4.31
N PRO A 41 3.35 -12.73 5.16
CA PRO A 41 3.06 -13.77 6.13
C PRO A 41 2.57 -15.03 5.42
N HIS A 42 3.22 -16.15 5.71
CA HIS A 42 2.76 -17.49 5.35
C HIS A 42 1.63 -17.92 6.27
N LYS A 43 0.89 -18.95 5.85
CA LYS A 43 -0.14 -19.60 6.66
C LYS A 43 0.42 -20.04 8.02
N GLY A 44 -0.30 -19.78 9.10
CA GLY A 44 0.12 -20.04 10.46
C GLY A 44 0.97 -18.95 11.13
N VAL A 45 1.53 -18.00 10.37
CA VAL A 45 2.44 -16.99 10.92
C VAL A 45 1.68 -15.94 11.74
N LEU A 46 0.63 -15.33 11.20
CA LEU A 46 -0.10 -14.29 11.92
C LEU A 46 -0.89 -14.81 13.11
N GLY A 47 -1.30 -16.09 13.08
CA GLY A 47 -1.99 -16.75 14.18
C GLY A 47 -1.08 -17.17 15.34
N SER A 48 0.25 -17.06 15.20
CA SER A 48 1.20 -17.53 16.19
C SER A 48 1.31 -16.61 17.42
N GLY A 49 1.72 -17.17 18.55
CA GLY A 49 2.02 -16.41 19.76
C GLY A 49 3.22 -15.47 19.57
N GLU A 50 4.19 -15.89 18.77
CA GLU A 50 5.37 -15.11 18.42
C GLU A 50 5.00 -13.85 17.63
N ALA A 51 4.04 -13.96 16.68
CA ALA A 51 3.56 -12.81 15.94
C ALA A 51 2.88 -11.78 16.86
N ARG A 52 2.04 -12.24 17.79
CA ARG A 52 1.40 -11.35 18.78
C ARG A 52 2.42 -10.66 19.67
N LYS A 53 3.39 -11.41 20.21
CA LYS A 53 4.49 -10.85 21.01
C LYS A 53 5.29 -9.82 20.21
N SER A 54 5.62 -10.11 18.95
CA SER A 54 6.33 -9.20 18.07
C SER A 54 5.54 -7.91 17.79
N MET A 55 4.21 -8.01 17.65
CA MET A 55 3.32 -6.85 17.49
C MET A 55 3.36 -5.95 18.73
N GLU A 56 3.24 -6.52 19.93
CA GLU A 56 3.35 -5.79 21.20
C GLU A 56 4.70 -5.09 21.34
N GLU A 57 5.78 -5.83 21.10
CA GLU A 57 7.13 -5.28 21.19
C GLU A 57 7.36 -4.15 20.18
N MET A 58 6.86 -4.30 18.95
CA MET A 58 6.92 -3.27 17.93
C MET A 58 6.18 -2.02 18.39
N ALA A 59 4.93 -2.16 18.79
CA ALA A 59 4.11 -1.02 19.24
C ALA A 59 4.77 -0.29 20.43
N HIS A 60 5.26 -1.04 21.42
CA HIS A 60 5.87 -0.47 22.61
C HIS A 60 7.22 0.21 22.32
N LYS A 61 8.09 -0.42 21.51
CA LYS A 61 9.46 0.08 21.26
C LYS A 61 9.50 1.25 20.27
N THR A 62 8.57 1.27 19.29
CA THR A 62 8.57 2.30 18.24
C THR A 62 7.63 3.47 18.52
N HIS A 63 6.73 3.32 19.48
CA HIS A 63 5.62 4.26 19.71
C HIS A 63 4.82 4.53 18.44
N ALA A 64 4.72 3.52 17.55
CA ALA A 64 3.91 3.60 16.35
C ALA A 64 2.43 3.80 16.72
N ASN A 65 1.72 4.58 15.92
CA ASN A 65 0.27 4.74 16.02
C ASN A 65 -0.45 4.03 14.87
N TRP A 66 0.31 3.49 13.90
CA TRP A 66 -0.19 2.71 12.77
C TRP A 66 0.62 1.44 12.58
N VAL A 67 -0.05 0.41 12.08
CA VAL A 67 0.58 -0.78 11.54
C VAL A 67 0.05 -1.06 10.14
N ILE A 68 0.93 -1.47 9.24
CA ILE A 68 0.58 -1.87 7.88
C ILE A 68 0.72 -3.40 7.79
N LEU A 69 -0.38 -4.08 7.52
CA LEU A 69 -0.40 -5.52 7.26
C LEU A 69 -0.42 -5.79 5.75
N THR A 70 0.40 -6.74 5.31
CA THR A 70 0.66 -6.98 3.88
C THR A 70 0.37 -8.42 3.49
N PRO A 71 -0.93 -8.84 3.43
CA PRO A 71 -1.26 -10.18 2.95
C PRO A 71 -0.80 -10.36 1.49
N SER A 72 -0.36 -11.58 1.15
CA SER A 72 0.25 -11.88 -0.14
C SER A 72 -0.72 -12.53 -1.11
N GLY A 73 -0.73 -12.06 -2.35
CA GLY A 73 -1.18 -12.80 -3.52
C GLY A 73 0.02 -13.32 -4.30
N MET A 74 -0.05 -14.54 -4.80
CA MET A 74 1.03 -15.20 -5.51
C MET A 74 0.64 -15.49 -6.96
N GLN A 75 1.49 -15.10 -7.90
CA GLN A 75 1.43 -15.55 -9.29
C GLN A 75 2.71 -16.31 -9.64
N GLU A 76 2.65 -17.24 -10.59
CA GLU A 76 3.78 -18.12 -10.89
C GLU A 76 4.99 -17.34 -11.41
N THR A 77 4.78 -16.46 -12.38
CA THR A 77 5.79 -15.62 -13.01
C THR A 77 5.25 -14.20 -13.24
N PRO A 78 6.08 -13.21 -13.63
CA PRO A 78 5.59 -11.88 -14.00
C PRO A 78 4.62 -11.88 -15.20
N TYR A 79 4.56 -12.97 -15.93
CA TYR A 79 3.74 -13.13 -17.14
C TYR A 79 2.49 -14.00 -16.90
N SER A 80 2.24 -14.41 -15.65
CA SER A 80 1.05 -15.20 -15.29
C SER A 80 -0.14 -14.27 -15.02
N GLU A 81 -1.32 -14.66 -15.50
CA GLU A 81 -2.55 -13.86 -15.35
C GLU A 81 -3.26 -14.11 -14.00
N GLU A 82 -3.03 -15.27 -13.39
CA GLU A 82 -3.72 -15.69 -12.17
C GLU A 82 -2.96 -15.29 -10.92
N ILE A 83 -3.66 -14.65 -9.97
CA ILE A 83 -3.19 -14.32 -8.64
C ILE A 83 -3.91 -15.21 -7.63
N ARG A 84 -3.19 -16.10 -6.98
CA ARG A 84 -3.68 -17.02 -5.94
C ARG A 84 -3.40 -16.44 -4.57
N PHE A 85 -4.36 -16.49 -3.66
CA PHE A 85 -4.23 -15.90 -2.31
C PHE A 85 -4.84 -16.80 -1.19
N ASP A 86 -5.04 -18.08 -1.50
CA ASP A 86 -5.54 -19.11 -0.60
C ASP A 86 -4.52 -20.22 -0.30
N GLY A 87 -3.29 -20.07 -0.81
CA GLY A 87 -2.20 -21.05 -0.68
C GLY A 87 -1.38 -20.91 0.58
N GLU A 88 -0.37 -21.78 0.73
CA GLU A 88 0.54 -21.81 1.89
C GLU A 88 1.38 -20.54 2.04
N LYS A 89 1.60 -19.78 0.95
CA LYS A 89 2.34 -18.51 0.96
C LYS A 89 1.46 -17.29 1.27
N SER A 90 0.20 -17.53 1.67
CA SER A 90 -0.75 -16.50 2.08
C SER A 90 -1.26 -16.83 3.48
N CYS A 91 -1.46 -15.81 4.33
CA CYS A 91 -2.15 -16.01 5.60
C CYS A 91 -3.63 -16.33 5.36
N THR A 92 -4.26 -17.03 6.31
CA THR A 92 -5.72 -17.22 6.23
C THR A 92 -6.47 -15.94 6.59
N ASP A 93 -7.74 -15.86 6.18
CA ASP A 93 -8.62 -14.75 6.52
C ASP A 93 -8.80 -14.60 8.03
N GLU A 94 -8.92 -15.72 8.73
CA GLU A 94 -9.07 -15.77 10.19
C GLU A 94 -7.84 -15.19 10.87
N GLU A 95 -6.64 -15.66 10.50
CA GLU A 95 -5.37 -15.14 11.03
C GLU A 95 -5.22 -13.64 10.82
N LEU A 96 -5.55 -13.17 9.61
CA LEU A 96 -5.47 -11.76 9.27
C LEU A 96 -6.48 -10.94 10.08
N CYS A 97 -7.74 -11.37 10.15
CA CYS A 97 -8.78 -10.70 10.93
C CYS A 97 -8.42 -10.62 12.42
N ASP A 98 -7.88 -11.70 12.98
CA ASP A 98 -7.49 -11.76 14.38
C ASP A 98 -6.30 -10.85 14.66
N MET A 99 -5.32 -10.80 13.76
CA MET A 99 -4.17 -9.90 13.89
C MET A 99 -4.58 -8.42 13.76
N ILE A 100 -5.51 -8.10 12.85
CA ILE A 100 -6.07 -6.73 12.73
C ILE A 100 -6.73 -6.32 14.06
N ARG A 101 -7.64 -7.14 14.60
CA ARG A 101 -8.30 -6.85 15.88
C ARG A 101 -7.33 -6.75 17.04
N TYR A 102 -6.31 -7.60 17.02
CA TYR A 102 -5.26 -7.56 18.03
C TYR A 102 -4.47 -6.25 17.98
N ALA A 103 -4.03 -5.81 16.81
CA ALA A 103 -3.36 -4.53 16.63
C ALA A 103 -4.24 -3.36 17.10
N GLN A 104 -5.53 -3.36 16.76
CA GLN A 104 -6.50 -2.36 17.22
C GLN A 104 -6.66 -2.37 18.75
N SER A 105 -6.64 -3.54 19.39
CA SER A 105 -6.68 -3.64 20.86
C SER A 105 -5.47 -3.04 21.57
N LEU A 106 -4.33 -2.93 20.85
CA LEU A 106 -3.12 -2.24 21.31
C LEU A 106 -3.17 -0.72 21.04
N GLY A 107 -4.27 -0.20 20.50
CA GLY A 107 -4.44 1.22 20.16
C GLY A 107 -3.84 1.61 18.80
N LEU A 108 -3.42 0.65 17.98
CA LEU A 108 -2.90 0.92 16.64
C LEU A 108 -4.04 1.09 15.63
N LYS A 109 -3.90 2.07 14.74
CA LYS A 109 -4.67 2.12 13.49
C LYS A 109 -4.07 1.15 12.49
N VAL A 110 -4.91 0.53 11.66
CA VAL A 110 -4.48 -0.50 10.72
C VAL A 110 -4.66 -0.04 9.28
N ALA A 111 -3.58 -0.10 8.52
CA ALA A 111 -3.62 -0.06 7.06
C ALA A 111 -3.46 -1.48 6.50
N LEU A 112 -4.31 -1.86 5.56
CA LEU A 112 -4.20 -3.12 4.85
C LEU A 112 -3.63 -2.89 3.45
N LYS A 113 -2.53 -3.57 3.12
CA LYS A 113 -1.79 -3.43 1.86
C LYS A 113 -1.57 -4.79 1.20
N PRO A 114 -2.59 -5.37 0.55
CA PRO A 114 -2.43 -6.63 -0.17
C PRO A 114 -1.41 -6.47 -1.29
N THR A 115 -0.44 -7.38 -1.34
CA THR A 115 0.72 -7.26 -2.21
C THR A 115 0.89 -8.51 -3.06
N VAL A 116 0.98 -8.34 -4.39
CA VAL A 116 1.25 -9.44 -5.33
C VAL A 116 2.74 -9.74 -5.36
N ASN A 117 3.10 -11.04 -5.39
CA ASN A 117 4.47 -11.51 -5.56
C ASN A 117 4.53 -12.62 -6.62
N CYS A 118 5.72 -12.86 -7.19
CA CYS A 118 5.93 -13.95 -8.12
C CYS A 118 6.63 -15.13 -7.42
N ASP A 119 6.14 -16.35 -7.67
CA ASP A 119 6.69 -17.59 -7.09
C ASP A 119 8.14 -17.84 -7.51
N ASN A 120 8.50 -17.40 -8.71
CA ASN A 120 9.87 -17.50 -9.23
C ASN A 120 10.84 -16.47 -8.66
N GLY A 121 10.42 -15.63 -7.70
CA GLY A 121 11.25 -14.63 -7.04
C GLY A 121 11.49 -13.35 -7.85
N VAL A 122 10.93 -13.21 -9.04
CA VAL A 122 11.02 -11.97 -9.80
C VAL A 122 10.18 -10.89 -9.11
N TRP A 123 10.75 -9.71 -8.97
CA TRP A 123 10.07 -8.60 -8.32
C TRP A 123 8.80 -8.17 -9.07
N ARG A 124 7.72 -7.94 -8.34
CA ARG A 124 6.38 -7.56 -8.85
C ARG A 124 6.38 -6.39 -9.81
N ALA A 125 7.32 -5.48 -9.67
CA ALA A 125 7.48 -4.34 -10.58
C ALA A 125 7.70 -4.74 -12.05
N ARG A 126 8.07 -6.01 -12.30
CA ARG A 126 8.30 -6.58 -13.64
C ARG A 126 7.07 -7.25 -14.24
N ILE A 127 5.93 -7.26 -13.55
CA ILE A 127 4.66 -7.78 -14.09
C ILE A 127 4.27 -6.92 -15.30
N SER A 128 4.24 -7.54 -16.47
CA SER A 128 3.99 -6.85 -17.74
C SER A 128 3.50 -7.80 -18.81
N PHE A 129 2.63 -7.32 -19.67
CA PHE A 129 2.11 -8.03 -20.85
C PHE A 129 2.18 -7.13 -22.07
N PHE A 130 1.84 -7.64 -23.24
CA PHE A 130 1.71 -6.82 -24.45
C PHE A 130 0.56 -5.82 -24.28
N ASP A 131 0.75 -4.59 -24.74
CA ASP A 131 -0.29 -3.53 -24.62
C ASP A 131 -1.50 -3.76 -25.55
N HIS A 132 -1.39 -4.69 -26.48
CA HIS A 132 -2.48 -5.17 -27.32
C HIS A 132 -2.59 -6.69 -27.23
N ASP A 133 -3.77 -7.22 -27.45
CA ASP A 133 -4.00 -8.67 -27.40
C ASP A 133 -3.22 -9.39 -28.49
N VAL A 134 -2.34 -10.29 -28.06
CA VAL A 134 -1.60 -11.20 -28.94
C VAL A 134 -2.18 -12.61 -28.75
N PRO A 135 -2.48 -13.37 -29.85
CA PRO A 135 -2.96 -14.72 -29.70
C PRO A 135 -1.98 -15.61 -28.93
N CYS A 136 -2.51 -16.41 -28.01
CA CYS A 136 -1.75 -17.34 -27.15
C CYS A 136 -0.81 -16.67 -26.13
N GLU A 137 -0.82 -15.35 -26.01
CA GLU A 137 -0.07 -14.61 -24.98
C GLU A 137 -0.99 -14.17 -23.85
N PRO A 138 -0.46 -13.98 -22.62
CA PRO A 138 -1.18 -13.44 -21.48
C PRO A 138 -1.71 -12.02 -21.75
N LYS A 139 -2.85 -11.68 -21.13
CA LYS A 139 -3.58 -10.43 -21.40
C LYS A 139 -3.76 -9.60 -20.14
N TRP A 140 -3.61 -8.29 -20.29
CA TRP A 140 -3.90 -7.33 -19.25
C TRP A 140 -5.31 -7.49 -18.66
N GLY A 141 -6.32 -7.71 -19.51
CA GLY A 141 -7.70 -7.86 -19.05
C GLY A 141 -7.88 -8.99 -18.05
N ASN A 142 -7.34 -10.18 -18.36
CA ASN A 142 -7.43 -11.35 -17.48
C ASN A 142 -6.66 -11.13 -16.17
N TRP A 143 -5.46 -10.55 -16.27
CA TRP A 143 -4.66 -10.25 -15.09
C TRP A 143 -5.36 -9.23 -14.17
N PHE A 144 -5.92 -8.14 -14.74
CA PHE A 144 -6.64 -7.16 -13.94
C PHE A 144 -7.94 -7.71 -13.35
N GLU A 145 -8.63 -8.64 -14.02
CA GLU A 145 -9.78 -9.36 -13.42
C GLU A 145 -9.35 -10.15 -12.18
N SER A 146 -8.23 -10.90 -12.28
CA SER A 146 -7.65 -11.61 -11.15
C SER A 146 -7.19 -10.66 -10.04
N HIS A 147 -6.53 -9.55 -10.40
CA HIS A 147 -6.08 -8.54 -9.44
C HIS A 147 -7.25 -7.83 -8.74
N ILE A 148 -8.33 -7.53 -9.45
CA ILE A 148 -9.57 -6.99 -8.87
C ILE A 148 -10.17 -7.96 -7.86
N ALA A 149 -10.26 -9.26 -8.20
CA ALA A 149 -10.78 -10.27 -7.29
C ALA A 149 -9.94 -10.34 -6.01
N PHE A 150 -8.62 -10.36 -6.14
CA PHE A 150 -7.67 -10.32 -5.03
C PHE A 150 -7.84 -9.07 -4.14
N GLN A 151 -7.84 -7.89 -4.73
CA GLN A 151 -7.95 -6.64 -3.98
C GLN A 151 -9.32 -6.49 -3.31
N LYS A 152 -10.41 -6.87 -3.99
CA LYS A 152 -11.78 -6.83 -3.42
C LYS A 152 -11.92 -7.77 -2.23
N HIS A 153 -11.35 -8.96 -2.28
CA HIS A 153 -11.36 -9.90 -1.16
C HIS A 153 -10.79 -9.26 0.11
N TYR A 154 -9.60 -8.67 0.01
CA TYR A 154 -8.98 -8.01 1.17
C TYR A 154 -9.63 -6.68 1.55
N ALA A 155 -10.21 -5.97 0.60
CA ALA A 155 -11.00 -4.77 0.89
C ALA A 155 -12.26 -5.09 1.70
N GLN A 156 -12.91 -6.24 1.45
CA GLN A 156 -14.01 -6.74 2.30
C GLN A 156 -13.55 -7.07 3.71
N ILE A 157 -12.32 -7.63 3.86
CA ILE A 157 -11.72 -7.85 5.18
C ILE A 157 -11.47 -6.51 5.87
N ALA A 158 -10.89 -5.53 5.17
CA ALA A 158 -10.67 -4.19 5.70
C ALA A 158 -11.98 -3.54 6.18
N GLN A 159 -13.06 -3.65 5.40
CA GLN A 159 -14.39 -3.12 5.76
C GLN A 159 -14.94 -3.77 7.02
N ARG A 160 -14.97 -5.11 7.07
CA ARG A 160 -15.56 -5.84 8.20
C ARG A 160 -14.75 -5.77 9.49
N THR A 161 -13.45 -5.46 9.41
CA THR A 161 -12.55 -5.29 10.56
C THR A 161 -12.30 -3.84 10.94
N GLY A 162 -12.81 -2.89 10.14
CA GLY A 162 -12.67 -1.45 10.41
C GLY A 162 -11.24 -0.92 10.21
N CYS A 163 -10.49 -1.45 9.23
CA CYS A 163 -9.20 -0.86 8.86
C CYS A 163 -9.38 0.60 8.42
N GLU A 164 -8.48 1.48 8.84
CA GLU A 164 -8.57 2.92 8.59
C GLU A 164 -8.01 3.34 7.22
N LEU A 165 -7.24 2.47 6.55
CA LEU A 165 -6.68 2.72 5.23
C LEU A 165 -6.55 1.41 4.44
N PHE A 166 -6.86 1.46 3.16
CA PHE A 166 -6.62 0.36 2.23
C PHE A 166 -5.70 0.81 1.09
N LEU A 167 -4.61 0.08 0.85
CA LEU A 167 -3.66 0.36 -0.23
C LEU A 167 -3.82 -0.71 -1.32
N THR A 168 -4.23 -0.29 -2.52
CA THR A 168 -4.62 -1.17 -3.64
C THR A 168 -3.46 -1.84 -4.36
N GLY A 169 -2.25 -1.68 -3.90
CA GLY A 169 -1.06 -2.29 -4.49
C GLY A 169 0.23 -1.69 -3.94
N CYS A 170 1.33 -2.33 -4.29
CA CYS A 170 2.67 -1.94 -3.86
C CYS A 170 3.67 -2.17 -4.99
N GLU A 171 4.32 -1.09 -5.47
CA GLU A 171 5.44 -1.14 -6.43
C GLU A 171 5.13 -1.93 -7.71
N MET A 172 3.95 -1.71 -8.31
CA MET A 172 3.51 -2.41 -9.51
C MET A 172 3.94 -1.67 -10.79
N THR A 173 5.20 -1.23 -10.84
CA THR A 173 5.73 -0.20 -11.76
C THR A 173 5.36 -0.42 -13.23
N MET A 174 5.56 -1.63 -13.76
CA MET A 174 5.27 -1.90 -15.17
C MET A 174 3.77 -1.98 -15.50
N THR A 175 2.89 -1.98 -14.47
CA THR A 175 1.43 -1.96 -14.66
C THR A 175 0.84 -0.55 -14.59
N GLU A 176 1.60 0.43 -14.06
CA GLU A 176 1.09 1.75 -13.68
C GLU A 176 0.62 2.61 -14.86
N HIS A 177 1.15 2.34 -16.06
CA HIS A 177 0.71 2.99 -17.31
C HIS A 177 -0.71 2.56 -17.75
N ARG A 178 -1.24 1.47 -17.20
CA ARG A 178 -2.58 0.95 -17.48
C ARG A 178 -3.66 1.73 -16.72
N GLU A 179 -3.73 3.05 -16.93
CA GLU A 179 -4.60 3.96 -16.20
C GLU A 179 -6.06 3.51 -16.13
N THR A 180 -6.66 3.11 -17.26
CA THR A 180 -8.06 2.68 -17.33
C THR A 180 -8.31 1.46 -16.43
N ASP A 181 -7.38 0.52 -16.43
CA ASP A 181 -7.50 -0.72 -15.65
C ASP A 181 -7.33 -0.45 -14.15
N TRP A 182 -6.39 0.41 -13.77
CA TRP A 182 -6.22 0.86 -12.38
C TRP A 182 -7.44 1.64 -11.86
N ARG A 183 -8.00 2.54 -12.67
CA ARG A 183 -9.23 3.26 -12.31
C ARG A 183 -10.41 2.29 -12.09
N LYS A 184 -10.54 1.26 -12.94
CA LYS A 184 -11.53 0.20 -12.77
C LYS A 184 -11.30 -0.56 -11.46
N LEU A 185 -10.08 -0.99 -11.17
CA LEU A 185 -9.73 -1.69 -9.93
C LEU A 185 -10.09 -0.85 -8.69
N ILE A 186 -9.71 0.42 -8.67
CA ILE A 186 -10.01 1.33 -7.55
C ILE A 186 -11.53 1.50 -7.38
N ALA A 187 -12.27 1.67 -8.47
CA ALA A 187 -13.73 1.77 -8.44
C ALA A 187 -14.36 0.49 -7.88
N GLU A 188 -13.85 -0.69 -8.27
CA GLU A 188 -14.33 -1.98 -7.76
C GLU A 188 -14.02 -2.17 -6.26
N VAL A 189 -12.85 -1.75 -5.79
CA VAL A 189 -12.52 -1.73 -4.35
C VAL A 189 -13.52 -0.85 -3.58
N ARG A 190 -13.86 0.32 -4.11
CA ARG A 190 -14.82 1.25 -3.49
C ARG A 190 -16.26 0.72 -3.46
N THR A 191 -16.58 -0.36 -4.19
CA THR A 191 -17.91 -1.02 -4.04
C THR A 191 -18.03 -1.82 -2.74
N VAL A 192 -16.93 -2.12 -2.07
CA VAL A 192 -16.89 -3.00 -0.89
C VAL A 192 -16.13 -2.40 0.31
N TYR A 193 -15.51 -1.22 0.15
CA TYR A 193 -14.78 -0.53 1.21
C TYR A 193 -15.06 0.97 1.17
N ASP A 194 -15.59 1.52 2.28
CA ASP A 194 -16.02 2.92 2.41
C ASP A 194 -14.90 3.83 2.93
N GLY A 195 -13.81 3.26 3.43
CA GLY A 195 -12.68 4.00 3.98
C GLY A 195 -11.78 4.61 2.91
N PRO A 196 -10.74 5.33 3.33
CA PRO A 196 -9.73 5.89 2.44
C PRO A 196 -8.98 4.81 1.66
N VAL A 197 -8.78 5.04 0.36
CA VAL A 197 -8.06 4.17 -0.55
C VAL A 197 -6.79 4.87 -1.03
N GLY A 198 -5.67 4.17 -1.02
CA GLY A 198 -4.39 4.66 -1.55
C GLY A 198 -3.73 3.66 -2.50
N TYR A 199 -2.60 4.08 -3.04
CA TYR A 199 -1.68 3.23 -3.79
C TYR A 199 -0.24 3.56 -3.38
N ASN A 200 0.61 2.52 -3.28
CA ASN A 200 2.02 2.65 -2.94
C ASN A 200 2.89 2.39 -4.17
N CYS A 201 3.36 3.44 -4.84
CA CYS A 201 4.30 3.29 -5.94
C CYS A 201 5.73 2.97 -5.46
N ASP A 202 6.61 2.59 -6.37
CA ASP A 202 8.05 2.59 -6.11
C ASP A 202 8.57 4.04 -6.12
N LYS A 203 9.74 4.26 -5.49
CA LYS A 203 10.42 5.56 -5.52
C LYS A 203 10.60 6.06 -6.96
N TYR A 204 10.43 7.35 -7.16
CA TYR A 204 10.47 8.01 -8.47
C TYR A 204 9.30 7.66 -9.41
N GLY A 205 8.32 6.84 -8.96
CA GLY A 205 7.10 6.55 -9.70
C GLY A 205 6.03 7.62 -9.56
N GLU A 206 6.14 8.49 -8.57
CA GLU A 206 5.11 9.44 -8.18
C GLU A 206 4.71 10.40 -9.30
N ASP A 207 5.68 10.81 -10.11
CA ASP A 207 5.47 11.76 -11.23
C ASP A 207 4.83 11.11 -12.46
N HIS A 208 4.98 9.79 -12.60
CA HIS A 208 4.57 9.06 -13.80
C HIS A 208 3.12 8.57 -13.73
N ILE A 209 2.58 8.41 -12.52
CA ILE A 209 1.21 7.94 -12.32
C ILE A 209 0.24 9.08 -12.62
N THR A 210 -0.68 8.84 -13.57
CA THR A 210 -1.65 9.84 -14.06
C THR A 210 -3.01 9.76 -13.36
N TRP A 211 -3.25 8.72 -12.57
CA TRP A 211 -4.53 8.41 -11.93
C TRP A 211 -4.55 8.62 -10.40
N TRP A 212 -3.65 9.44 -9.85
CA TRP A 212 -3.65 9.80 -8.43
C TRP A 212 -4.95 10.46 -7.95
N ASP A 213 -5.70 11.09 -8.85
CA ASP A 213 -7.02 11.63 -8.53
C ASP A 213 -8.06 10.55 -8.16
N ALA A 214 -7.88 9.30 -8.59
CA ALA A 214 -8.76 8.18 -8.27
C ALA A 214 -8.60 7.65 -6.83
N VAL A 215 -7.47 7.88 -6.19
CA VAL A 215 -7.20 7.47 -4.79
C VAL A 215 -7.35 8.65 -3.83
N ASP A 216 -7.39 8.37 -2.53
CA ASP A 216 -7.45 9.37 -1.46
C ASP A 216 -6.05 9.68 -0.89
N VAL A 217 -5.08 8.76 -1.03
CA VAL A 217 -3.74 8.86 -0.46
C VAL A 217 -2.70 8.43 -1.49
N ILE A 218 -1.67 9.26 -1.67
CA ILE A 218 -0.46 8.91 -2.41
C ILE A 218 0.51 8.29 -1.42
N ALA A 219 1.03 7.11 -1.72
CA ALA A 219 2.09 6.50 -0.93
C ALA A 219 3.25 6.08 -1.84
N SER A 220 4.46 6.05 -1.31
CA SER A 220 5.66 5.65 -2.04
C SER A 220 6.60 4.84 -1.15
N SER A 221 7.31 3.90 -1.76
CA SER A 221 8.48 3.25 -1.18
C SER A 221 9.69 4.18 -1.30
N GLY A 222 9.66 5.28 -0.58
CA GLY A 222 10.56 6.44 -0.69
C GLY A 222 11.99 6.20 -0.21
N TYR A 223 12.69 5.20 -0.73
CA TYR A 223 14.10 4.92 -0.47
C TYR A 223 15.01 5.94 -1.19
N TYR A 224 14.74 7.24 -0.97
CA TYR A 224 15.53 8.31 -1.59
C TYR A 224 16.91 8.45 -0.95
N PRO A 225 17.96 8.80 -1.73
CA PRO A 225 19.25 9.12 -1.17
C PRO A 225 19.17 10.28 -0.18
N ILE A 226 19.89 10.16 0.92
CA ILE A 226 19.85 11.16 2.00
C ILE A 226 20.48 12.51 1.58
N ASP A 227 21.42 12.46 0.65
CA ASP A 227 22.09 13.62 0.07
C ASP A 227 21.28 14.34 -1.01
N ASP A 228 20.18 13.73 -1.49
CA ASP A 228 19.27 14.30 -2.47
C ASP A 228 17.86 14.56 -1.89
N TRP A 229 17.71 14.47 -0.58
CA TRP A 229 16.41 14.51 0.09
C TRP A 229 15.61 15.80 -0.18
N GLU A 230 16.27 16.96 -0.24
CA GLU A 230 15.60 18.24 -0.50
C GLU A 230 14.95 18.26 -1.88
N ASN A 231 15.67 17.84 -2.92
CA ASN A 231 15.14 17.77 -4.28
C ASN A 231 13.95 16.77 -4.36
N GLN A 232 14.02 15.67 -3.62
CA GLN A 232 12.92 14.70 -3.58
C GLN A 232 11.69 15.27 -2.88
N LEU A 233 11.85 16.04 -1.81
CA LEU A 233 10.73 16.74 -1.16
C LEU A 233 10.05 17.73 -2.08
N ASP A 234 10.83 18.54 -2.81
CA ASP A 234 10.30 19.49 -3.77
C ASP A 234 9.49 18.79 -4.87
N ARG A 235 10.00 17.70 -5.41
CA ARG A 235 9.34 16.88 -6.42
C ARG A 235 8.02 16.30 -5.89
N ILE A 236 8.02 15.72 -4.69
CA ILE A 236 6.81 15.19 -4.04
C ILE A 236 5.80 16.31 -3.78
N GLU A 237 6.26 17.50 -3.36
CA GLU A 237 5.40 18.65 -3.14
C GLU A 237 4.65 19.06 -4.39
N GLU A 238 5.29 19.02 -5.58
CA GLU A 238 4.63 19.30 -6.85
C GLU A 238 3.54 18.27 -7.18
N VAL A 239 3.77 16.97 -6.92
CA VAL A 239 2.74 15.93 -7.09
C VAL A 239 1.57 16.16 -6.13
N VAL A 240 1.85 16.44 -4.86
CA VAL A 240 0.82 16.77 -3.86
C VAL A 240 0.00 17.99 -4.26
N LYS A 241 0.67 19.05 -4.73
CA LYS A 241 0.00 20.27 -5.24
C LYS A 241 -0.87 19.99 -6.45
N LYS A 242 -0.38 19.20 -7.39
CA LYS A 242 -1.10 18.86 -8.63
C LYS A 242 -2.39 18.10 -8.33
N TYR A 243 -2.32 17.08 -7.49
CA TYR A 243 -3.46 16.19 -7.24
C TYR A 243 -4.27 16.55 -6.00
N GLN A 244 -3.78 17.47 -5.15
CA GLN A 244 -4.42 17.85 -3.87
C GLN A 244 -4.73 16.65 -2.97
N LYS A 245 -3.81 15.67 -2.96
CA LYS A 245 -3.90 14.45 -2.16
C LYS A 245 -2.80 14.41 -1.10
N PRO A 246 -3.05 13.75 0.05
CA PRO A 246 -2.01 13.46 1.04
C PRO A 246 -0.93 12.52 0.50
N PHE A 247 0.28 12.71 1.00
CA PHE A 247 1.40 11.82 0.77
C PHE A 247 1.85 11.19 2.09
#